data_2df8fab87de8b95ac11038d5f6cb67c9
#
_entry.id   2df8fab87de8b95ac11038d5f6cb67c9
#
_cell.length_a   1.000
_cell.length_b   1.000
_cell.length_c   1.000
_cell.angle_alpha   90.00
_cell.angle_beta   90.00
_cell.angle_gamma   90.00
#
_symmetry.space_group_name_H-M   'P 1'
#
loop_
_entity.id
_entity.type
_entity.pdbx_description
1 polymer ?
#
loop_
_entity_poly.entity_id
_entity_poly.type
_entity_poly.pdbx_seq_one_letter_code
_entity_poly.pdbx_strand_id
1 'polypeptide(L)'
;MTTALNRALKTKKLFVFDMDGTVFLGGRVFDFSVRFIKNLRESGRRVLFFTNNASHNPEYYYDKLRRMGFDPQDGEILTSGDVTVEFLKSHRPGKPVYLVGTPELERQFTESGITLSDSADIVVTSFDTTLTYKKLDTACRLVRNGAEYLSTHPDFNCPTEDGF
;
A
#
# COMPACT_ATOMS: atom_id res chain seq x y z
N MET A 1 17.88 -4.56 -24.36
CA MET A 1 17.88 -3.49 -23.34
C MET A 1 19.31 -3.10 -23.04
N THR A 2 19.58 -1.83 -23.14
CA THR A 2 20.89 -1.26 -23.45
C THR A 2 21.86 -1.24 -22.27
N THR A 3 23.15 -1.36 -22.59
CA THR A 3 24.33 -1.19 -21.71
C THR A 3 24.28 0.02 -20.77
N ALA A 4 23.58 1.10 -21.14
CA ALA A 4 23.43 2.31 -20.33
C ALA A 4 22.52 2.09 -19.10
N LEU A 5 21.34 1.43 -19.27
CA LEU A 5 20.43 1.11 -18.17
C LEU A 5 21.09 0.16 -17.17
N ASN A 6 21.79 -0.87 -17.66
CA ASN A 6 22.51 -1.81 -16.80
C ASN A 6 23.63 -1.10 -15.98
N ARG A 7 24.30 -0.09 -16.55
CA ARG A 7 25.26 0.72 -15.83
C ARG A 7 24.61 1.57 -14.73
N ALA A 8 23.48 2.22 -15.05
CA ALA A 8 22.73 3.03 -14.09
C ALA A 8 22.23 2.20 -12.89
N LEU A 9 21.69 1.00 -13.15
CA LEU A 9 21.20 0.10 -12.10
C LEU A 9 22.34 -0.38 -11.17
N LYS A 10 23.54 -0.59 -11.69
CA LYS A 10 24.68 -1.04 -10.88
C LYS A 10 25.08 -0.04 -9.78
N THR A 11 24.78 1.25 -9.96
CA THR A 11 25.12 2.31 -8.99
C THR A 11 24.03 2.55 -7.95
N LYS A 12 22.81 1.98 -8.14
CA LYS A 12 21.69 2.19 -7.22
C LYS A 12 21.87 1.37 -5.94
N LYS A 13 21.53 2.01 -4.82
CA LYS A 13 21.66 1.42 -3.48
C LYS A 13 20.30 0.93 -2.93
N LEU A 14 19.19 1.50 -3.42
CA LEU A 14 17.83 1.14 -3.04
C LEU A 14 17.05 0.71 -4.29
N PHE A 15 16.35 -0.41 -4.15
CA PHE A 15 15.42 -0.94 -5.14
C PHE A 15 14.03 -1.01 -4.52
N VAL A 16 13.09 -0.31 -5.12
CA VAL A 16 11.68 -0.32 -4.73
C VAL A 16 10.93 -1.21 -5.72
N PHE A 17 10.19 -2.18 -5.19
CA PHE A 17 9.41 -3.12 -5.97
C PHE A 17 7.93 -2.95 -5.62
N ASP A 18 7.12 -2.77 -6.62
CA ASP A 18 5.71 -3.12 -6.53
C ASP A 18 5.57 -4.64 -6.33
N MET A 19 4.45 -5.07 -5.74
CA MET A 19 4.27 -6.48 -5.38
C MET A 19 3.37 -7.23 -6.37
N ASP A 20 2.10 -6.90 -6.43
CA ASP A 20 1.11 -7.61 -7.26
C ASP A 20 1.35 -7.33 -8.75
N GLY A 21 1.58 -8.38 -9.54
CA GLY A 21 1.94 -8.26 -10.96
C GLY A 21 3.43 -7.98 -11.23
N THR A 22 4.25 -7.74 -10.21
CA THR A 22 5.68 -7.44 -10.35
C THR A 22 6.59 -8.53 -9.79
N VAL A 23 6.38 -9.00 -8.56
CA VAL A 23 7.17 -10.06 -7.95
C VAL A 23 6.39 -11.35 -7.74
N PHE A 24 5.07 -11.24 -7.66
CA PHE A 24 4.10 -12.34 -7.68
C PHE A 24 2.79 -11.86 -8.30
N LEU A 25 1.87 -12.77 -8.59
CA LEU A 25 0.48 -12.47 -8.93
C LEU A 25 -0.42 -13.46 -8.17
N GLY A 26 -1.31 -12.94 -7.33
CA GLY A 26 -2.12 -13.75 -6.43
C GLY A 26 -1.30 -14.66 -5.53
N GLY A 27 -1.37 -15.98 -5.72
CA GLY A 27 -0.56 -16.98 -5.02
C GLY A 27 0.72 -17.40 -5.76
N ARG A 28 0.88 -16.98 -7.02
CA ARG A 28 1.98 -17.43 -7.89
C ARG A 28 3.16 -16.45 -7.84
N VAL A 29 4.27 -16.93 -7.31
CA VAL A 29 5.57 -16.22 -7.34
C VAL A 29 6.20 -16.34 -8.72
N PHE A 30 6.77 -15.27 -9.26
CA PHE A 30 7.52 -15.33 -10.52
C PHE A 30 8.91 -15.95 -10.30
N ASP A 31 9.31 -16.86 -11.17
CA ASP A 31 10.49 -17.71 -11.01
C ASP A 31 11.80 -16.95 -10.73
N PHE A 32 11.91 -15.74 -11.24
CA PHE A 32 13.11 -14.91 -11.07
C PHE A 32 13.15 -14.14 -9.76
N SER A 33 11.97 -13.82 -9.16
CA SER A 33 11.85 -12.71 -8.21
C SER A 33 12.54 -12.99 -6.87
N VAL A 34 12.34 -14.15 -6.26
CA VAL A 34 12.98 -14.51 -4.98
C VAL A 34 14.50 -14.48 -5.09
N ARG A 35 15.03 -15.12 -6.12
CA ARG A 35 16.48 -15.18 -6.36
C ARG A 35 17.05 -13.80 -6.67
N PHE A 36 16.33 -12.99 -7.43
CA PHE A 36 16.77 -11.63 -7.78
C PHE A 36 16.86 -10.74 -6.55
N ILE A 37 15.85 -10.76 -5.68
CA ILE A 37 15.82 -9.98 -4.45
C ILE A 37 16.91 -10.42 -3.48
N LYS A 38 17.11 -11.74 -3.33
CA LYS A 38 18.21 -12.30 -2.53
C LYS A 38 19.57 -11.77 -3.02
N ASN A 39 19.83 -11.85 -4.32
CA ASN A 39 21.08 -11.37 -4.92
C ASN A 39 21.30 -9.86 -4.71
N LEU A 40 20.23 -9.05 -4.71
CA LEU A 40 20.34 -7.61 -4.40
C LEU A 40 20.82 -7.40 -2.96
N ARG A 41 20.22 -8.08 -1.98
CA ARG A 41 20.62 -7.99 -0.57
C ARG A 41 22.06 -8.47 -0.36
N GLU A 42 22.44 -9.62 -0.92
CA GLU A 42 23.80 -10.15 -0.86
C GLU A 42 24.84 -9.22 -1.46
N SER A 43 24.44 -8.38 -2.43
CA SER A 43 25.30 -7.35 -3.02
C SER A 43 25.31 -6.01 -2.24
N GLY A 44 24.74 -6.00 -1.02
CA GLY A 44 24.69 -4.82 -0.13
C GLY A 44 23.66 -3.76 -0.53
N ARG A 45 22.66 -4.12 -1.36
CA ARG A 45 21.61 -3.20 -1.77
C ARG A 45 20.38 -3.35 -0.87
N ARG A 46 19.73 -2.22 -0.62
CA ARG A 46 18.47 -2.17 0.12
C ARG A 46 17.30 -2.51 -0.81
N VAL A 47 16.33 -3.22 -0.27
CA VAL A 47 15.07 -3.57 -0.94
C VAL A 47 13.93 -2.90 -0.18
N LEU A 48 12.91 -2.44 -0.90
CA LEU A 48 11.65 -1.97 -0.36
C LEU A 48 10.53 -2.54 -1.22
N PHE A 49 9.61 -3.24 -0.61
CA PHE A 49 8.35 -3.64 -1.22
C PHE A 49 7.32 -2.54 -0.99
N PHE A 50 6.77 -2.00 -2.05
CA PHE A 50 5.77 -0.95 -1.98
C PHE A 50 4.50 -1.41 -2.69
N THR A 51 3.36 -1.28 -2.00
CA THR A 51 2.06 -1.63 -2.58
C THR A 51 1.07 -0.49 -2.45
N ASN A 52 0.29 -0.28 -3.51
CA ASN A 52 -0.87 0.60 -3.49
C ASN A 52 -2.12 -0.07 -2.89
N ASN A 53 -2.07 -1.38 -2.63
CA ASN A 53 -3.15 -2.11 -1.99
C ASN A 53 -3.10 -1.96 -0.46
N ALA A 54 -3.95 -1.08 0.09
CA ALA A 54 -4.11 -0.85 1.52
C ALA A 54 -5.29 -1.63 2.14
N SER A 55 -5.79 -2.69 1.48
CA SER A 55 -6.83 -3.55 2.08
C SER A 55 -6.33 -4.36 3.27
N HIS A 56 -5.01 -4.52 3.39
CA HIS A 56 -4.33 -5.20 4.48
C HIS A 56 -3.23 -4.31 5.08
N ASN A 57 -2.88 -4.60 6.33
CA ASN A 57 -1.79 -3.94 7.04
C ASN A 57 -0.40 -4.50 6.64
N PRO A 58 0.71 -3.85 7.02
CA PRO A 58 2.06 -4.35 6.73
C PRO A 58 2.33 -5.77 7.24
N GLU A 59 1.82 -6.15 8.42
CA GLU A 59 2.01 -7.48 9.02
C GLU A 59 1.51 -8.61 8.11
N TYR A 60 0.34 -8.41 7.48
CA TYR A 60 -0.17 -9.34 6.50
C TYR A 60 0.82 -9.57 5.34
N TYR A 61 1.42 -8.47 4.84
CA TYR A 61 2.38 -8.56 3.73
C TYR A 61 3.70 -9.19 4.16
N TYR A 62 4.17 -8.95 5.40
CA TYR A 62 5.32 -9.67 5.95
C TYR A 62 5.08 -11.19 5.94
N ASP A 63 3.93 -11.64 6.40
CA ASP A 63 3.57 -13.05 6.44
C ASP A 63 3.35 -13.65 5.05
N LYS A 64 2.72 -12.88 4.14
CA LYS A 64 2.53 -13.29 2.74
C LYS A 64 3.87 -13.49 2.05
N LEU A 65 4.77 -12.53 2.14
CA LEU A 65 6.10 -12.58 1.51
C LEU A 65 6.98 -13.68 2.12
N ARG A 66 6.92 -13.93 3.43
CA ARG A 66 7.63 -15.04 4.08
C ARG A 66 7.16 -16.39 3.53
N ARG A 67 5.84 -16.60 3.44
CA ARG A 67 5.28 -17.83 2.85
C ARG A 67 5.69 -18.03 1.38
N MET A 68 5.90 -16.94 0.66
CA MET A 68 6.38 -16.93 -0.74
C MET A 68 7.90 -17.05 -0.88
N GLY A 69 8.66 -17.10 0.22
CA GLY A 69 10.10 -17.29 0.24
C GLY A 69 10.95 -16.04 0.03
N PHE A 70 10.38 -14.84 0.18
CA PHE A 70 11.12 -13.57 0.01
C PHE A 70 11.92 -13.13 1.23
N ASP A 71 11.59 -13.64 2.43
CA ASP A 71 12.23 -13.29 3.71
C ASP A 71 12.39 -11.76 3.91
N PRO A 72 11.27 -10.99 3.97
CA PRO A 72 11.34 -9.55 4.13
C PRO A 72 11.90 -9.17 5.50
N GLN A 73 12.78 -8.17 5.53
CA GLN A 73 13.38 -7.62 6.74
C GLN A 73 12.53 -6.47 7.28
N ASP A 74 12.69 -6.14 8.58
CA ASP A 74 11.95 -5.03 9.19
C ASP A 74 12.18 -3.72 8.44
N GLY A 75 11.09 -3.00 8.16
CA GLY A 75 11.10 -1.76 7.39
C GLY A 75 11.24 -1.92 5.87
N GLU A 76 11.19 -3.15 5.34
CA GLU A 76 11.19 -3.39 3.89
C GLU A 76 9.80 -3.40 3.24
N ILE A 77 8.73 -3.20 4.01
CA ILE A 77 7.37 -3.13 3.45
C ILE A 77 6.76 -1.77 3.74
N LEU A 78 6.19 -1.15 2.72
CA LEU A 78 5.45 0.09 2.81
C LEU A 78 4.16 -0.03 2.00
N THR A 79 3.03 0.29 2.62
CA THR A 79 1.72 0.31 1.97
C THR A 79 1.29 1.74 1.67
N SER A 80 0.34 1.91 0.75
CA SER A 80 -0.30 3.22 0.55
C SER A 80 -1.07 3.68 1.79
N GLY A 81 -1.51 2.77 2.65
CA GLY A 81 -2.08 3.08 3.96
C GLY A 81 -1.08 3.78 4.88
N ASP A 82 0.17 3.26 4.97
CA ASP A 82 1.24 3.87 5.78
C ASP A 82 1.55 5.29 5.30
N VAL A 83 1.68 5.45 3.98
CA VAL A 83 1.94 6.76 3.36
C VAL A 83 0.80 7.74 3.64
N THR A 84 -0.46 7.28 3.58
CA THR A 84 -1.63 8.10 3.87
C THR A 84 -1.67 8.54 5.33
N VAL A 85 -1.39 7.64 6.27
CA VAL A 85 -1.28 7.96 7.69
C VAL A 85 -0.20 9.02 7.94
N GLU A 86 0.99 8.83 7.37
CA GLU A 86 2.09 9.79 7.51
C GLU A 86 1.74 11.16 6.90
N PHE A 87 1.10 11.18 5.73
CA PHE A 87 0.60 12.41 5.12
C PHE A 87 -0.39 13.14 6.03
N LEU A 88 -1.38 12.42 6.58
CA LEU A 88 -2.39 13.01 7.47
C LEU A 88 -1.75 13.60 8.73
N LYS A 89 -0.83 12.88 9.37
CA LYS A 89 -0.11 13.36 10.56
C LYS A 89 0.73 14.60 10.29
N SER A 90 1.41 14.63 9.14
CA SER A 90 2.33 15.71 8.79
C SER A 90 1.63 16.95 8.24
N HIS A 91 0.55 16.76 7.46
CA HIS A 91 -0.08 17.85 6.71
C HIS A 91 -1.50 18.21 7.16
N ARG A 92 -2.14 17.34 7.94
CA ARG A 92 -3.53 17.51 8.40
C ARG A 92 -3.68 17.12 9.88
N PRO A 93 -2.76 17.57 10.76
CA PRO A 93 -2.73 17.13 12.16
C PRO A 93 -4.05 17.41 12.87
N GLY A 94 -4.58 16.40 13.59
CA GLY A 94 -5.77 16.51 14.42
C GLY A 94 -7.11 16.62 13.68
N LYS A 95 -7.12 16.61 12.34
CA LYS A 95 -8.37 16.63 11.59
C LYS A 95 -9.04 15.26 11.61
N PRO A 96 -10.37 15.19 11.88
CA PRO A 96 -11.12 13.94 11.83
C PRO A 96 -11.24 13.45 10.38
N VAL A 97 -11.17 12.13 10.22
CA VAL A 97 -11.17 11.44 8.93
C VAL A 97 -12.37 10.49 8.84
N TYR A 98 -13.07 10.50 7.72
CA TYR A 98 -13.99 9.44 7.34
C TYR A 98 -13.25 8.49 6.40
N LEU A 99 -13.09 7.23 6.83
CA LEU A 99 -12.37 6.22 6.07
C LEU A 99 -13.34 5.25 5.38
N VAL A 100 -13.24 5.15 4.06
CA VAL A 100 -13.80 4.03 3.29
C VAL A 100 -12.68 3.02 3.09
N GLY A 101 -12.61 2.06 3.99
CA GLY A 101 -11.55 1.05 4.04
C GLY A 101 -11.97 -0.19 4.82
N THR A 102 -11.10 -1.18 4.84
CA THR A 102 -11.31 -2.42 5.60
C THR A 102 -11.17 -2.18 7.10
N PRO A 103 -11.73 -3.07 7.95
CA PRO A 103 -11.52 -3.00 9.39
C PRO A 103 -10.04 -3.04 9.81
N GLU A 104 -9.18 -3.68 9.01
CA GLU A 104 -7.73 -3.71 9.25
C GLU A 104 -7.11 -2.32 9.05
N LEU A 105 -7.50 -1.62 7.98
CA LEU A 105 -7.04 -0.26 7.73
C LEU A 105 -7.61 0.73 8.75
N GLU A 106 -8.87 0.57 9.17
CA GLU A 106 -9.48 1.39 10.24
C GLU A 106 -8.68 1.26 11.56
N ARG A 107 -8.28 0.05 11.91
CA ARG A 107 -7.43 -0.21 13.07
C ARG A 107 -6.06 0.44 12.92
N GLN A 108 -5.39 0.30 11.78
CA GLN A 108 -4.10 0.94 11.50
C GLN A 108 -4.16 2.46 11.66
N PHE A 109 -5.21 3.11 11.15
CA PHE A 109 -5.42 4.55 11.30
C PHE A 109 -5.58 4.95 12.76
N THR A 110 -6.44 4.24 13.50
CA THR A 110 -6.72 4.52 14.92
C THR A 110 -5.48 4.31 15.80
N GLU A 111 -4.76 3.22 15.64
CA GLU A 111 -3.52 2.93 16.35
C GLU A 111 -2.41 3.94 16.04
N SER A 112 -2.45 4.52 14.84
CA SER A 112 -1.56 5.62 14.44
C SER A 112 -1.97 6.99 14.96
N GLY A 113 -3.08 7.09 15.72
CA GLY A 113 -3.57 8.32 16.31
C GLY A 113 -4.43 9.18 15.39
N ILE A 114 -4.92 8.64 14.27
CA ILE A 114 -5.89 9.30 13.40
C ILE A 114 -7.30 9.13 14.01
N THR A 115 -8.03 10.22 14.18
CA THR A 115 -9.42 10.18 14.66
C THR A 115 -10.35 9.85 13.51
N LEU A 116 -11.05 8.70 13.58
CA LEU A 116 -12.10 8.36 12.63
C LEU A 116 -13.46 8.88 13.10
N SER A 117 -14.26 9.44 12.18
CA SER A 117 -15.56 10.06 12.50
C SER A 117 -16.50 10.07 11.31
N ASP A 118 -17.81 9.92 11.59
CA ASP A 118 -18.89 10.12 10.60
C ASP A 118 -19.13 11.63 10.28
N SER A 119 -18.56 12.52 11.09
CA SER A 119 -18.54 13.98 10.89
C SER A 119 -17.09 14.41 10.69
N ALA A 120 -16.59 14.23 9.49
CA ALA A 120 -15.17 14.40 9.19
C ALA A 120 -14.89 15.57 8.24
N ASP A 121 -13.71 16.18 8.41
CA ASP A 121 -13.16 17.22 7.52
C ASP A 121 -12.49 16.62 6.28
N ILE A 122 -12.11 15.34 6.36
CA ILE A 122 -11.39 14.64 5.31
C ILE A 122 -12.06 13.29 5.06
N VAL A 123 -12.26 12.95 3.79
CA VAL A 123 -12.68 11.62 3.34
C VAL A 123 -11.48 10.94 2.70
N VAL A 124 -11.13 9.77 3.21
CA VAL A 124 -10.11 8.90 2.61
C VAL A 124 -10.80 7.67 2.03
N THR A 125 -10.59 7.40 0.74
CA THR A 125 -11.02 6.16 0.10
C THR A 125 -9.83 5.24 -0.15
N SER A 126 -10.04 3.95 0.08
CA SER A 126 -9.06 2.90 -0.12
C SER A 126 -9.68 1.71 -0.83
N PHE A 127 -8.88 0.69 -1.12
CA PHE A 127 -9.38 -0.59 -1.58
C PHE A 127 -10.11 -1.30 -0.43
N ASP A 128 -11.45 -1.18 -0.43
CA ASP A 128 -12.31 -1.71 0.63
C ASP A 128 -13.07 -2.95 0.18
N THR A 129 -12.59 -4.13 0.57
CA THR A 129 -13.26 -5.41 0.32
C THR A 129 -14.53 -5.62 1.15
N THR A 130 -14.81 -4.68 2.08
CA THR A 130 -16.00 -4.67 2.95
C THR A 130 -16.94 -3.50 2.65
N LEU A 131 -16.80 -2.89 1.46
CA LEU A 131 -17.58 -1.75 1.03
C LEU A 131 -19.09 -1.99 1.16
N THR A 132 -19.77 -1.04 1.77
CA THR A 132 -21.23 -1.01 1.86
C THR A 132 -21.80 0.25 1.22
N TYR A 133 -23.06 0.19 0.80
CA TYR A 133 -23.76 1.38 0.30
C TYR A 133 -23.71 2.55 1.31
N LYS A 134 -23.86 2.24 2.62
CA LYS A 134 -23.79 3.24 3.68
C LYS A 134 -22.43 3.96 3.71
N LYS A 135 -21.33 3.21 3.61
CA LYS A 135 -19.98 3.80 3.58
C LYS A 135 -19.86 4.77 2.39
N LEU A 136 -20.29 4.34 1.21
CA LEU A 136 -20.22 5.14 -0.01
C LEU A 136 -21.10 6.39 0.06
N ASP A 137 -22.36 6.25 0.49
CA ASP A 137 -23.30 7.37 0.63
C ASP A 137 -22.76 8.43 1.62
N THR A 138 -22.24 7.99 2.77
CA THR A 138 -21.67 8.92 3.76
C THR A 138 -20.45 9.65 3.19
N ALA A 139 -19.54 8.95 2.53
CA ALA A 139 -18.38 9.56 1.87
C ALA A 139 -18.81 10.63 0.85
N CYS A 140 -19.75 10.26 -0.04
CA CYS A 140 -20.26 11.19 -1.05
C CYS A 140 -20.92 12.44 -0.45
N ARG A 141 -21.70 12.28 0.63
CA ARG A 141 -22.31 13.42 1.33
C ARG A 141 -21.28 14.34 1.96
N LEU A 142 -20.27 13.79 2.62
CA LEU A 142 -19.20 14.58 3.24
C LEU A 142 -18.41 15.37 2.18
N VAL A 143 -18.00 14.74 1.09
CA VAL A 143 -17.29 15.40 -0.01
C VAL A 143 -18.15 16.53 -0.62
N ARG A 144 -19.43 16.27 -0.89
CA ARG A 144 -20.35 17.29 -1.41
C ARG A 144 -20.55 18.47 -0.44
N ASN A 145 -20.38 18.24 0.85
CA ASN A 145 -20.45 19.28 1.89
C ASN A 145 -19.11 19.98 2.16
N GLY A 146 -18.08 19.71 1.34
CA GLY A 146 -16.81 20.43 1.36
C GLY A 146 -15.67 19.70 2.11
N ALA A 147 -15.84 18.45 2.53
CA ALA A 147 -14.72 17.67 3.07
C ALA A 147 -13.64 17.45 2.00
N GLU A 148 -12.37 17.55 2.40
CA GLU A 148 -11.23 17.23 1.53
C GLU A 148 -11.29 15.75 1.13
N TYR A 149 -11.03 15.47 -0.14
CA TYR A 149 -11.03 14.10 -0.66
C TYR A 149 -9.62 13.61 -0.96
N LEU A 150 -9.26 12.46 -0.39
CA LEU A 150 -8.01 11.76 -0.63
C LEU A 150 -8.29 10.31 -1.04
N SER A 151 -7.47 9.77 -1.91
CA SER A 151 -7.48 8.35 -2.26
C SER A 151 -6.12 7.73 -1.99
N THR A 152 -6.08 6.51 -1.43
CA THR A 152 -4.82 5.79 -1.18
C THR A 152 -4.14 5.33 -2.46
N HIS A 153 -4.90 5.21 -3.56
CA HIS A 153 -4.38 4.87 -4.89
C HIS A 153 -5.35 5.35 -6.00
N PRO A 154 -4.84 5.61 -7.22
CA PRO A 154 -5.64 6.09 -8.34
C PRO A 154 -6.19 4.97 -9.25
N ASP A 155 -5.91 3.70 -8.97
CA ASP A 155 -6.20 2.60 -9.86
C ASP A 155 -7.71 2.35 -10.00
N PHE A 156 -8.15 2.05 -11.21
CA PHE A 156 -9.54 1.67 -11.49
C PHE A 156 -9.81 0.19 -11.19
N ASN A 157 -8.79 -0.65 -11.26
CA ASN A 157 -8.85 -2.09 -11.01
C ASN A 157 -7.47 -2.62 -10.56
N CYS A 158 -7.46 -3.82 -9.97
CA CYS A 158 -6.24 -4.51 -9.60
C CYS A 158 -6.06 -5.77 -10.46
N PRO A 159 -4.82 -6.13 -10.84
CA PRO A 159 -4.58 -7.38 -11.55
C PRO A 159 -4.88 -8.58 -10.63
N THR A 160 -5.55 -9.59 -11.18
CA THR A 160 -5.85 -10.86 -10.53
C THR A 160 -5.34 -12.03 -11.37
N GLU A 161 -5.35 -13.26 -10.80
CA GLU A 161 -4.96 -14.45 -11.56
C GLU A 161 -5.90 -14.72 -12.75
N ASP A 162 -7.17 -14.31 -12.63
CA ASP A 162 -8.20 -14.48 -13.65
C ASP A 162 -8.34 -13.26 -14.59
N GLY A 163 -7.48 -12.27 -14.45
CA GLY A 163 -7.54 -11.01 -15.20
C GLY A 163 -7.93 -9.80 -14.33
N PHE A 164 -8.71 -8.87 -14.91
CA PHE A 164 -9.17 -7.64 -14.23
C PHE A 164 -10.65 -7.73 -13.85
#